data_0c860404e9f1c05df727847eda4e8f5b
#
_entry.id   0c860404e9f1c05df727847eda4e8f5b
#
_cell.length_a   1.000
_cell.length_b   1.000
_cell.length_c   1.000
_cell.angle_alpha   90.00
_cell.angle_beta   90.00
_cell.angle_gamma   90.00
#
_symmetry.space_group_name_H-M   'P 1'
#
loop_
_entity.id
_entity.type
_entity.pdbx_description
1 polymer ?
#
loop_
_entity_poly.entity_id
_entity_poly.type
_entity_poly.pdbx_seq_one_letter_code
_entity_poly.pdbx_strand_id
1 'polypeptide(L)'
;METAEAELRVVEAVRALLEEDGLRGLRSPRIAERAGLDLPTLYRIAPTPVAALRRVLRHIDGLVLAGGPGEAEDPPRDRLFDVMMRRYDALVPWKAALRRMARTLPPDPLLAFGLALALERSMAAMLEAADISSVGLAGALRVRGLCLVHADALRAFLDDDSEDLSATMKVLDGRLRQAERLAPLLERLDPSPRTATKVGAAPMHQNRAEFSVSQSSNIN
;
A
#
# COMPACT_ATOMS: atom_id res chain seq x y z
N MET A 1 -15.75 16.54 -2.36
CA MET A 1 -16.17 16.14 -1.00
C MET A 1 -17.18 15.00 -1.08
N GLU A 2 -18.32 15.18 -1.73
CA GLU A 2 -19.41 14.18 -1.82
C GLU A 2 -18.99 12.81 -2.38
N THR A 3 -18.11 12.77 -3.38
CA THR A 3 -17.61 11.51 -3.97
C THR A 3 -16.73 10.72 -3.00
N ALA A 4 -15.83 11.38 -2.28
CA ALA A 4 -14.95 10.72 -1.30
C ALA A 4 -15.74 10.14 -0.13
N GLU A 5 -16.77 10.85 0.33
CA GLU A 5 -17.67 10.37 1.38
C GLU A 5 -18.48 9.15 0.90
N ALA A 6 -18.99 9.18 -0.34
CA ALA A 6 -19.69 8.05 -0.92
C ALA A 6 -18.77 6.81 -1.08
N GLU A 7 -17.50 7.01 -1.47
CA GLU A 7 -16.50 5.95 -1.53
C GLU A 7 -16.27 5.31 -0.16
N LEU A 8 -16.15 6.11 0.89
CA LEU A 8 -15.96 5.61 2.26
C LEU A 8 -17.18 4.80 2.72
N ARG A 9 -18.41 5.26 2.44
CA ARG A 9 -19.64 4.49 2.73
C ARG A 9 -19.66 3.15 2.02
N VAL A 10 -19.17 3.07 0.78
CA VAL A 10 -19.03 1.80 0.06
C VAL A 10 -18.02 0.89 0.76
N VAL A 11 -16.88 1.41 1.21
CA VAL A 11 -15.84 0.65 1.93
C VAL A 11 -16.42 0.06 3.22
N GLU A 12 -17.12 0.86 4.02
CA GLU A 12 -17.75 0.41 5.26
C GLU A 12 -18.89 -0.61 5.01
N ALA A 13 -19.69 -0.39 3.98
CA ALA A 13 -20.74 -1.34 3.57
C ALA A 13 -20.15 -2.71 3.20
N VAL A 14 -19.03 -2.71 2.45
CA VAL A 14 -18.32 -3.94 2.08
C VAL A 14 -17.78 -4.65 3.33
N ARG A 15 -17.18 -3.90 4.28
CA ARG A 15 -16.71 -4.48 5.54
C ARG A 15 -17.83 -5.20 6.29
N ALA A 16 -18.94 -4.51 6.53
CA ALA A 16 -20.08 -5.06 7.25
C ALA A 16 -20.65 -6.33 6.56
N LEU A 17 -20.82 -6.29 5.23
CA LEU A 17 -21.32 -7.45 4.47
C LEU A 17 -20.34 -8.63 4.48
N LEU A 18 -19.03 -8.37 4.49
CA LEU A 18 -18.03 -9.43 4.63
C LEU A 18 -18.07 -10.07 6.02
N GLU A 19 -18.27 -9.29 7.07
CA GLU A 19 -18.41 -9.80 8.45
C GLU A 19 -19.66 -10.67 8.60
N GLU A 20 -20.79 -10.26 8.01
CA GLU A 20 -22.07 -10.99 8.10
C GLU A 20 -22.06 -12.28 7.29
N ASP A 21 -21.80 -12.18 5.98
CA ASP A 21 -22.06 -13.26 5.01
C ASP A 21 -20.80 -13.66 4.21
N GLY A 22 -19.66 -13.03 4.44
CA GLY A 22 -18.45 -13.23 3.65
C GLY A 22 -18.65 -12.79 2.19
N LEU A 23 -17.91 -13.41 1.27
CA LEU A 23 -17.96 -13.06 -0.15
C LEU A 23 -19.33 -13.28 -0.80
N ARG A 24 -20.15 -14.20 -0.27
CA ARG A 24 -21.51 -14.46 -0.78
C ARG A 24 -22.46 -13.27 -0.54
N GLY A 25 -22.18 -12.47 0.48
CA GLY A 25 -22.93 -11.25 0.79
C GLY A 25 -22.69 -10.09 -0.16
N LEU A 26 -21.57 -10.10 -0.91
CA LEU A 26 -21.15 -9.02 -1.78
C LEU A 26 -21.93 -9.04 -3.11
N ARG A 27 -23.11 -8.43 -3.08
CA ARG A 27 -23.95 -8.20 -4.27
C ARG A 27 -24.19 -6.69 -4.41
N SER A 28 -24.10 -6.17 -5.63
CA SER A 28 -24.24 -4.72 -5.87
C SER A 28 -25.50 -4.10 -5.22
N PRO A 29 -26.69 -4.71 -5.31
CA PRO A 29 -27.87 -4.15 -4.62
C PRO A 29 -27.69 -4.05 -3.10
N ARG A 30 -27.11 -5.08 -2.46
CA ARG A 30 -26.86 -5.07 -1.00
C ARG A 30 -25.81 -4.05 -0.59
N ILE A 31 -24.77 -3.88 -1.42
CA ILE A 31 -23.73 -2.87 -1.18
C ILE A 31 -24.35 -1.47 -1.27
N ALA A 32 -25.19 -1.22 -2.31
CA ALA A 32 -25.86 0.06 -2.49
C ALA A 32 -26.79 0.38 -1.31
N GLU A 33 -27.64 -0.57 -0.94
CA GLU A 33 -28.56 -0.45 0.22
C GLU A 33 -27.79 -0.15 1.52
N ARG A 34 -26.74 -0.92 1.81
CA ARG A 34 -25.95 -0.75 3.03
C ARG A 34 -25.17 0.57 3.04
N ALA A 35 -24.71 1.03 1.89
CA ALA A 35 -24.02 2.30 1.73
C ALA A 35 -24.94 3.52 1.70
N GLY A 36 -26.29 3.32 1.64
CA GLY A 36 -27.25 4.38 1.46
C GLY A 36 -27.08 5.10 0.12
N LEU A 37 -26.80 4.35 -0.95
CA LEU A 37 -26.58 4.84 -2.31
C LEU A 37 -27.58 4.21 -3.26
N ASP A 38 -27.90 4.90 -4.35
CA ASP A 38 -28.58 4.30 -5.48
C ASP A 38 -27.60 3.47 -6.34
N LEU A 39 -28.14 2.53 -7.12
CA LEU A 39 -27.33 1.65 -7.98
C LEU A 39 -26.50 2.41 -9.02
N PRO A 40 -27.03 3.46 -9.69
CA PRO A 40 -26.22 4.28 -10.62
C PRO A 40 -25.01 4.92 -9.95
N THR A 41 -25.15 5.42 -8.75
CA THR A 41 -24.03 6.01 -7.98
C THR A 41 -23.03 4.94 -7.56
N LEU A 42 -23.50 3.80 -7.04
CA LEU A 42 -22.61 2.67 -6.74
C LEU A 42 -21.88 2.21 -8.02
N TYR A 43 -22.55 2.10 -9.15
CA TYR A 43 -21.95 1.67 -10.40
C TYR A 43 -20.78 2.56 -10.83
N ARG A 44 -20.88 3.87 -10.65
CA ARG A 44 -19.76 4.80 -10.91
C ARG A 44 -18.58 4.58 -9.98
N ILE A 45 -18.82 4.24 -8.71
CA ILE A 45 -17.79 4.02 -7.70
C ILE A 45 -17.18 2.62 -7.84
N ALA A 46 -18.03 1.60 -7.93
CA ALA A 46 -17.67 0.19 -7.94
C ALA A 46 -18.66 -0.61 -8.80
N PRO A 47 -18.42 -0.76 -10.11
CA PRO A 47 -19.35 -1.39 -11.04
C PRO A 47 -19.58 -2.88 -10.77
N THR A 48 -18.71 -3.53 -10.02
CA THR A 48 -18.82 -4.94 -9.65
C THR A 48 -18.42 -5.17 -8.19
N PRO A 49 -18.85 -6.29 -7.57
CA PRO A 49 -18.37 -6.66 -6.22
C PRO A 49 -16.84 -6.75 -6.12
N VAL A 50 -16.16 -7.22 -7.17
CA VAL A 50 -14.69 -7.25 -7.23
C VAL A 50 -14.11 -5.83 -7.25
N ALA A 51 -14.75 -4.90 -7.95
CA ALA A 51 -14.34 -3.50 -7.94
C ALA A 51 -14.53 -2.87 -6.56
N ALA A 52 -15.58 -3.27 -5.81
CA ALA A 52 -15.77 -2.83 -4.43
C ALA A 52 -14.67 -3.36 -3.49
N LEU A 53 -14.25 -4.63 -3.63
CA LEU A 53 -13.10 -5.19 -2.89
C LEU A 53 -11.78 -4.45 -3.24
N ARG A 54 -11.59 -4.08 -4.51
CA ARG A 54 -10.43 -3.26 -4.91
C ARG A 54 -10.46 -1.86 -4.30
N ARG A 55 -11.65 -1.30 -4.03
CA ARG A 55 -11.78 -0.03 -3.29
C ARG A 55 -11.30 -0.19 -1.85
N VAL A 56 -11.70 -1.28 -1.19
CA VAL A 56 -11.22 -1.59 0.15
C VAL A 56 -9.69 -1.68 0.19
N LEU A 57 -9.08 -2.43 -0.73
CA LEU A 57 -7.61 -2.53 -0.79
C LEU A 57 -6.95 -1.15 -0.97
N ARG A 58 -7.47 -0.33 -1.88
CA ARG A 58 -6.95 1.03 -2.09
C ARG A 58 -7.13 1.95 -0.89
N HIS A 59 -8.24 1.79 -0.17
CA HIS A 59 -8.46 2.54 1.08
C HIS A 59 -7.41 2.18 2.13
N ILE A 60 -7.15 0.88 2.35
CA ILE A 60 -6.12 0.40 3.26
C ILE A 60 -4.73 0.86 2.80
N ASP A 61 -4.41 0.73 1.51
CA ASP A 61 -3.15 1.23 0.95
C ASP A 61 -2.98 2.74 1.21
N GLY A 62 -4.06 3.51 1.02
CA GLY A 62 -4.06 4.95 1.31
C GLY A 62 -3.75 5.29 2.76
N LEU A 63 -4.31 4.53 3.72
CA LEU A 63 -4.00 4.70 5.15
C LEU A 63 -2.52 4.44 5.44
N VAL A 64 -1.94 3.39 4.85
CA VAL A 64 -0.52 3.06 5.02
C VAL A 64 0.38 4.14 4.42
N LEU A 65 0.08 4.57 3.19
CA LEU A 65 0.86 5.57 2.47
C LEU A 65 0.80 6.96 3.11
N ALA A 66 -0.31 7.28 3.80
CA ALA A 66 -0.43 8.53 4.56
C ALA A 66 0.58 8.63 5.72
N GLY A 67 1.11 7.50 6.20
CA GLY A 67 2.18 7.46 7.19
C GLY A 67 3.57 7.87 6.65
N GLY A 68 3.67 8.18 5.37
CA GLY A 68 4.92 8.59 4.72
C GLY A 68 5.90 7.44 4.46
N PRO A 69 7.02 7.74 3.82
CA PRO A 69 8.11 6.77 3.66
C PRO A 69 8.74 6.42 5.01
N GLY A 70 9.37 5.25 5.09
CA GLY A 70 10.23 4.90 6.21
C GLY A 70 11.43 5.86 6.33
N GLU A 71 12.14 5.83 7.46
CA GLU A 71 13.33 6.66 7.66
C GLU A 71 14.41 6.27 6.64
N ALA A 72 14.92 7.27 5.90
CA ALA A 72 15.85 7.02 4.79
C ALA A 72 17.17 6.38 5.23
N GLU A 73 17.51 6.52 6.50
CA GLU A 73 18.75 5.99 7.11
C GLU A 73 18.64 4.49 7.45
N ASP A 74 17.42 3.98 7.56
CA ASP A 74 17.18 2.58 7.89
C ASP A 74 17.48 1.63 6.73
N PRO A 75 17.92 0.41 7.00
CA PRO A 75 18.06 -0.62 5.99
C PRO A 75 16.74 -0.85 5.22
N PRO A 76 16.78 -1.18 3.92
CA PRO A 76 15.56 -1.38 3.12
C PRO A 76 14.59 -2.43 3.71
N ARG A 77 15.13 -3.47 4.36
CA ARG A 77 14.33 -4.48 5.05
C ARG A 77 13.53 -3.88 6.21
N ASP A 78 14.14 -3.01 7.01
CA ASP A 78 13.52 -2.43 8.19
C ASP A 78 12.45 -1.42 7.79
N ARG A 79 12.72 -0.58 6.77
CA ARG A 79 11.70 0.28 6.17
C ARG A 79 10.49 -0.51 5.66
N LEU A 80 10.73 -1.65 4.96
CA LEU A 80 9.65 -2.50 4.48
C LEU A 80 8.88 -3.16 5.62
N PHE A 81 9.58 -3.57 6.69
CA PHE A 81 8.95 -4.11 7.88
C PHE A 81 7.97 -3.10 8.49
N ASP A 82 8.38 -1.84 8.66
CA ASP A 82 7.53 -0.78 9.24
C ASP A 82 6.33 -0.45 8.35
N VAL A 83 6.52 -0.38 7.02
CA VAL A 83 5.42 -0.19 6.07
C VAL A 83 4.42 -1.34 6.18
N MET A 84 4.90 -2.58 6.28
CA MET A 84 4.03 -3.76 6.41
C MET A 84 3.35 -3.84 7.78
N MET A 85 4.00 -3.43 8.87
CA MET A 85 3.35 -3.37 10.18
C MET A 85 2.22 -2.33 10.19
N ARG A 86 2.45 -1.11 9.66
CA ARG A 86 1.37 -0.12 9.45
C ARG A 86 0.20 -0.67 8.65
N ARG A 87 0.48 -1.56 7.69
CA ARG A 87 -0.57 -2.24 6.94
C ARG A 87 -1.38 -3.18 7.84
N TYR A 88 -0.75 -3.96 8.72
CA TYR A 88 -1.48 -4.83 9.64
C TYR A 88 -2.27 -4.03 10.66
N ASP A 89 -1.75 -2.90 11.15
CA ASP A 89 -2.51 -1.97 12.00
C ASP A 89 -3.78 -1.45 11.28
N ALA A 90 -3.66 -1.05 10.01
CA ALA A 90 -4.80 -0.64 9.20
C ALA A 90 -5.79 -1.78 8.91
N LEU A 91 -5.34 -3.05 8.99
CA LEU A 91 -6.16 -4.24 8.82
C LEU A 91 -6.85 -4.70 10.11
N VAL A 92 -6.45 -4.22 11.29
CA VAL A 92 -7.08 -4.61 12.58
C VAL A 92 -8.60 -4.48 12.55
N PRO A 93 -9.20 -3.36 12.09
CA PRO A 93 -10.66 -3.23 12.01
C PRO A 93 -11.32 -4.18 11.01
N TRP A 94 -10.55 -4.79 10.11
CA TRP A 94 -11.00 -5.71 9.06
C TRP A 94 -10.85 -7.18 9.43
N LYS A 95 -10.27 -7.49 10.58
CA LYS A 95 -9.89 -8.86 10.96
C LYS A 95 -11.06 -9.83 10.93
N ALA A 96 -12.22 -9.44 11.45
CA ALA A 96 -13.43 -10.25 11.44
C ALA A 96 -13.93 -10.53 10.00
N ALA A 97 -13.96 -9.47 9.17
CA ALA A 97 -14.31 -9.56 7.75
C ALA A 97 -13.37 -10.50 6.98
N LEU A 98 -12.06 -10.37 7.20
CA LEU A 98 -11.03 -11.18 6.56
C LEU A 98 -11.11 -12.66 6.99
N ARG A 99 -11.32 -12.92 8.29
CA ARG A 99 -11.55 -14.28 8.80
C ARG A 99 -12.78 -14.93 8.15
N ARG A 100 -13.86 -14.17 8.03
CA ARG A 100 -15.09 -14.66 7.39
C ARG A 100 -14.89 -14.88 5.89
N MET A 101 -14.24 -13.95 5.22
CA MET A 101 -13.89 -14.05 3.81
C MET A 101 -13.06 -15.31 3.52
N ALA A 102 -12.02 -15.57 4.31
CA ALA A 102 -11.16 -16.73 4.14
C ALA A 102 -11.91 -18.07 4.26
N ARG A 103 -12.90 -18.13 5.17
CA ARG A 103 -13.76 -19.33 5.37
C ARG A 103 -14.81 -19.52 4.28
N THR A 104 -15.18 -18.46 3.58
CA THR A 104 -16.29 -18.46 2.61
C THR A 104 -15.81 -18.26 1.17
N LEU A 105 -14.49 -18.29 0.94
CA LEU A 105 -13.90 -18.12 -0.38
C LEU A 105 -14.40 -19.23 -1.33
N PRO A 106 -15.18 -18.88 -2.37
CA PRO A 106 -15.63 -19.88 -3.33
C PRO A 106 -14.45 -20.33 -4.20
N PRO A 107 -14.47 -21.54 -4.77
CA PRO A 107 -13.50 -21.98 -5.75
C PRO A 107 -13.76 -21.32 -7.11
N ASP A 108 -13.60 -20.01 -7.19
CA ASP A 108 -13.79 -19.18 -8.37
C ASP A 108 -12.41 -18.68 -8.85
N PRO A 109 -11.85 -19.26 -9.93
CA PRO A 109 -10.53 -18.89 -10.41
C PRO A 109 -10.46 -17.46 -10.96
N LEU A 110 -11.57 -16.94 -11.50
CA LEU A 110 -11.62 -15.57 -12.03
C LEU A 110 -11.59 -14.54 -10.90
N LEU A 111 -12.34 -14.80 -9.82
CA LEU A 111 -12.30 -13.99 -8.61
C LEU A 111 -10.91 -14.03 -7.98
N ALA A 112 -10.33 -15.24 -7.82
CA ALA A 112 -8.99 -15.41 -7.27
C ALA A 112 -7.93 -14.66 -8.08
N PHE A 113 -7.97 -14.76 -9.41
CA PHE A 113 -7.07 -14.02 -10.30
C PHE A 113 -7.25 -12.50 -10.17
N GLY A 114 -8.50 -12.02 -10.14
CA GLY A 114 -8.78 -10.59 -9.96
C GLY A 114 -8.28 -10.02 -8.63
N LEU A 115 -8.36 -10.81 -7.54
CA LEU A 115 -7.85 -10.44 -6.23
C LEU A 115 -6.32 -10.51 -6.19
N ALA A 116 -5.70 -11.53 -6.82
CA ALA A 116 -4.24 -11.64 -6.92
C ALA A 116 -3.62 -10.44 -7.63
N LEU A 117 -4.19 -10.00 -8.75
CA LEU A 117 -3.72 -8.79 -9.46
C LEU A 117 -3.89 -7.52 -8.62
N ALA A 118 -4.96 -7.43 -7.84
CA ALA A 118 -5.17 -6.30 -6.94
C ALA A 118 -4.13 -6.31 -5.81
N LEU A 119 -3.82 -7.48 -5.26
CA LEU A 119 -2.81 -7.65 -4.23
C LEU A 119 -1.41 -7.33 -4.76
N GLU A 120 -1.03 -7.79 -5.97
CA GLU A 120 0.26 -7.45 -6.57
C GLU A 120 0.45 -5.93 -6.68
N ARG A 121 -0.58 -5.19 -7.11
CA ARG A 121 -0.53 -3.71 -7.17
C ARG A 121 -0.37 -3.08 -5.79
N SER A 122 -1.08 -3.60 -4.80
CA SER A 122 -0.96 -3.16 -3.41
C SER A 122 0.45 -3.41 -2.87
N MET A 123 1.02 -4.60 -3.10
CA MET A 123 2.38 -4.94 -2.66
C MET A 123 3.46 -4.11 -3.39
N ALA A 124 3.24 -3.78 -4.67
CA ALA A 124 4.10 -2.85 -5.39
C ALA A 124 4.11 -1.46 -4.70
N ALA A 125 2.95 -0.94 -4.31
CA ALA A 125 2.87 0.31 -3.58
C ALA A 125 3.58 0.25 -2.22
N MET A 126 3.53 -0.88 -1.51
CA MET A 126 4.26 -1.06 -0.23
C MET A 126 5.78 -1.06 -0.44
N LEU A 127 6.27 -1.68 -1.52
CA LEU A 127 7.70 -1.63 -1.88
C LEU A 127 8.15 -0.20 -2.17
N GLU A 128 7.40 0.54 -3.00
CA GLU A 128 7.71 1.94 -3.33
C GLU A 128 7.67 2.83 -2.07
N ALA A 129 6.72 2.60 -1.15
CA ALA A 129 6.67 3.30 0.13
C ALA A 129 7.89 3.03 1.02
N ALA A 130 8.54 1.88 0.86
CA ALA A 130 9.78 1.51 1.54
C ALA A 130 11.04 1.93 0.75
N ASP A 131 10.90 2.72 -0.33
CA ASP A 131 11.98 3.10 -1.25
C ASP A 131 12.69 1.88 -1.86
N ILE A 132 11.90 0.86 -2.24
CA ILE A 132 12.36 -0.34 -2.92
C ILE A 132 11.66 -0.41 -4.28
N SER A 133 12.43 -0.39 -5.38
CA SER A 133 11.87 -0.39 -6.73
C SER A 133 11.03 -1.64 -7.02
N SER A 134 9.81 -1.41 -7.52
CA SER A 134 8.89 -2.43 -8.03
C SER A 134 8.95 -2.61 -9.55
N VAL A 135 9.85 -1.87 -10.24
CA VAL A 135 9.94 -1.80 -11.70
C VAL A 135 10.91 -2.86 -12.26
N GLY A 136 10.66 -3.29 -13.49
CA GLY A 136 11.51 -4.27 -14.20
C GLY A 136 11.32 -5.71 -13.72
N LEU A 137 12.17 -6.62 -14.18
CA LEU A 137 12.09 -8.03 -13.85
C LEU A 137 12.36 -8.29 -12.37
N ALA A 138 13.38 -7.65 -11.82
CA ALA A 138 13.71 -7.74 -10.40
C ALA A 138 12.59 -7.17 -9.53
N GLY A 139 11.99 -6.04 -9.93
CA GLY A 139 10.82 -5.46 -9.27
C GLY A 139 9.62 -6.39 -9.26
N ALA A 140 9.29 -7.01 -10.39
CA ALA A 140 8.20 -7.98 -10.47
C ALA A 140 8.42 -9.21 -9.55
N LEU A 141 9.67 -9.67 -9.43
CA LEU A 141 10.02 -10.77 -8.51
C LEU A 141 9.91 -10.33 -7.05
N ARG A 142 10.33 -9.10 -6.70
CA ARG A 142 10.16 -8.52 -5.35
C ARG A 142 8.68 -8.42 -4.98
N VAL A 143 7.83 -7.93 -5.89
CA VAL A 143 6.37 -7.84 -5.68
C VAL A 143 5.78 -9.22 -5.38
N ARG A 144 6.09 -10.24 -6.19
CA ARG A 144 5.61 -11.62 -5.96
C ARG A 144 6.14 -12.21 -4.67
N GLY A 145 7.42 -11.98 -4.37
CA GLY A 145 8.02 -12.37 -3.10
C GLY A 145 7.29 -11.74 -1.91
N LEU A 146 6.99 -10.44 -1.99
CA LEU A 146 6.24 -9.76 -0.94
C LEU A 146 4.80 -10.26 -0.83
N CYS A 147 4.14 -10.65 -1.93
CA CYS A 147 2.83 -11.31 -1.88
C CYS A 147 2.89 -12.62 -1.07
N LEU A 148 3.94 -13.42 -1.22
CA LEU A 148 4.11 -14.66 -0.43
C LEU A 148 4.38 -14.36 1.05
N VAL A 149 5.25 -13.39 1.34
CA VAL A 149 5.51 -12.91 2.71
C VAL A 149 4.21 -12.43 3.34
N HIS A 150 3.43 -11.62 2.62
CA HIS A 150 2.14 -11.12 3.09
C HIS A 150 1.14 -12.24 3.35
N ALA A 151 1.07 -13.25 2.47
CA ALA A 151 0.15 -14.37 2.66
C ALA A 151 0.45 -15.16 3.95
N ASP A 152 1.73 -15.39 4.27
CA ASP A 152 2.11 -16.08 5.49
C ASP A 152 1.88 -15.22 6.74
N ALA A 153 2.26 -13.94 6.68
CA ALA A 153 2.03 -13.01 7.78
C ALA A 153 0.52 -12.72 7.99
N LEU A 154 -0.29 -12.71 6.91
CA LEU A 154 -1.75 -12.56 7.00
C LEU A 154 -2.39 -13.76 7.72
N ARG A 155 -1.90 -14.99 7.48
CA ARG A 155 -2.38 -16.15 8.23
C ARG A 155 -2.10 -15.99 9.73
N ALA A 156 -0.86 -15.62 10.09
CA ALA A 156 -0.53 -15.34 11.48
C ALA A 156 -1.40 -14.22 12.06
N PHE A 157 -1.59 -13.12 11.31
CA PHE A 157 -2.44 -12.00 11.71
C PHE A 157 -3.89 -12.43 12.00
N LEU A 158 -4.46 -13.29 11.18
CA LEU A 158 -5.83 -13.77 11.38
C LEU A 158 -5.99 -14.58 12.67
N ASP A 159 -4.94 -15.25 13.14
CA ASP A 159 -4.93 -16.07 14.36
C ASP A 159 -4.31 -15.34 15.57
N ASP A 160 -3.73 -14.16 15.37
CA ASP A 160 -3.02 -13.38 16.40
C ASP A 160 -4.01 -12.52 17.20
N ASP A 161 -4.35 -12.93 18.40
CA ASP A 161 -5.25 -12.18 19.28
C ASP A 161 -4.50 -11.28 20.29
N SER A 162 -3.18 -11.10 20.13
CA SER A 162 -2.39 -10.15 20.93
C SER A 162 -2.65 -8.70 20.52
N GLU A 163 -2.62 -7.77 21.47
CA GLU A 163 -2.83 -6.34 21.23
C GLU A 163 -1.73 -5.71 20.37
N ASP A 164 -0.50 -6.22 20.52
CA ASP A 164 0.71 -5.74 19.84
C ASP A 164 1.04 -6.48 18.54
N LEU A 165 0.19 -7.39 18.08
CA LEU A 165 0.41 -8.22 16.90
C LEU A 165 1.76 -8.98 16.93
N SER A 166 2.18 -9.44 18.10
CA SER A 166 3.50 -10.04 18.31
C SER A 166 3.75 -11.29 17.47
N ALA A 167 2.74 -12.15 17.27
CA ALA A 167 2.85 -13.33 16.40
C ALA A 167 2.98 -12.93 14.94
N THR A 168 2.22 -11.93 14.49
CA THR A 168 2.28 -11.36 13.14
C THR A 168 3.66 -10.74 12.88
N MET A 169 4.14 -9.93 13.80
CA MET A 169 5.45 -9.28 13.77
C MET A 169 6.58 -10.30 13.61
N LYS A 170 6.56 -11.37 14.43
CA LYS A 170 7.57 -12.43 14.38
C LYS A 170 7.59 -13.15 13.02
N VAL A 171 6.43 -13.47 12.46
CA VAL A 171 6.34 -14.14 11.15
C VAL A 171 6.81 -13.20 10.05
N LEU A 172 6.37 -11.95 10.05
CA LEU A 172 6.77 -10.95 9.07
C LEU A 172 8.29 -10.74 9.06
N ASP A 173 8.89 -10.48 10.23
CA ASP A 173 10.34 -10.30 10.36
C ASP A 173 11.11 -11.53 9.87
N GLY A 174 10.70 -12.73 10.28
CA GLY A 174 11.33 -13.97 9.84
C GLY A 174 11.27 -14.17 8.32
N ARG A 175 10.15 -13.83 7.68
CA ARG A 175 10.00 -13.93 6.22
C ARG A 175 10.78 -12.86 5.47
N LEU A 176 10.81 -11.63 5.96
CA LEU A 176 11.62 -10.56 5.36
C LEU A 176 13.11 -10.86 5.45
N ARG A 177 13.61 -11.43 6.56
CA ARG A 177 15.01 -11.91 6.65
C ARG A 177 15.32 -13.02 5.66
N GLN A 178 14.37 -13.92 5.37
CA GLN A 178 14.54 -14.93 4.34
C GLN A 178 14.61 -14.32 2.94
N ALA A 179 13.72 -13.34 2.64
CA ALA A 179 13.71 -12.63 1.37
C ALA A 179 14.99 -11.81 1.15
N GLU A 180 15.51 -11.18 2.18
CA GLU A 180 16.76 -10.40 2.15
C GLU A 180 17.95 -11.25 1.68
N ARG A 181 18.03 -12.51 2.08
CA ARG A 181 19.09 -13.43 1.61
C ARG A 181 19.07 -13.67 0.10
N LEU A 182 17.93 -13.46 -0.54
CA LEU A 182 17.74 -13.59 -1.99
C LEU A 182 17.99 -12.27 -2.73
N ALA A 183 18.06 -11.14 -2.03
CA ALA A 183 18.24 -9.82 -2.62
C ALA A 183 19.48 -9.71 -3.54
N PRO A 184 20.67 -10.25 -3.19
CA PRO A 184 21.84 -10.20 -4.06
C PRO A 184 21.66 -10.94 -5.40
N LEU A 185 20.79 -11.98 -5.42
CA LEU A 185 20.45 -12.68 -6.65
C LEU A 185 19.56 -11.83 -7.56
N LEU A 186 18.62 -11.10 -6.97
CA LEU A 186 17.74 -10.19 -7.71
C LEU A 186 18.50 -8.97 -8.26
N GLU A 187 19.51 -8.47 -7.54
CA GLU A 187 20.38 -7.37 -8.01
C GLU A 187 21.16 -7.75 -9.28
N ARG A 188 21.50 -9.01 -9.47
CA ARG A 188 22.16 -9.48 -10.70
C ARG A 188 21.22 -9.48 -11.92
N LEU A 189 19.91 -9.52 -11.70
CA LEU A 189 18.89 -9.47 -12.75
C LEU A 189 18.51 -8.02 -13.12
N ASP A 190 18.96 -7.06 -12.35
CA ASP A 190 18.70 -5.63 -12.57
C ASP A 190 20.03 -4.89 -12.81
N PRO A 191 20.52 -4.85 -14.05
CA PRO A 191 21.80 -4.19 -14.38
C PRO A 191 21.70 -2.65 -14.38
N SER A 192 20.56 -2.07 -13.94
CA SER A 192 20.44 -0.63 -13.86
C SER A 192 21.44 -0.07 -12.84
N PRO A 193 22.36 0.84 -13.22
CA PRO A 193 23.28 1.43 -12.28
C PRO A 193 22.49 2.18 -11.21
N ARG A 194 22.76 1.85 -9.94
CA ARG A 194 22.32 2.66 -8.81
C ARG A 194 22.80 4.10 -9.05
N THR A 195 21.95 4.95 -9.58
CA THR A 195 22.14 6.39 -9.51
C THR A 195 22.00 6.77 -8.04
N ALA A 196 23.09 6.61 -7.31
CA ALA A 196 23.30 7.33 -6.08
C ALA A 196 23.36 8.82 -6.47
N THR A 197 22.22 9.45 -6.60
CA THR A 197 22.12 10.89 -6.64
C THR A 197 22.46 11.40 -5.24
N LYS A 198 23.78 11.43 -4.94
CA LYS A 198 24.30 12.42 -4.01
C LYS A 198 23.92 13.76 -4.62
N VAL A 199 22.82 14.34 -4.17
CA VAL A 199 22.60 15.76 -4.31
C VAL A 199 23.73 16.41 -3.51
N GLY A 200 24.85 16.63 -4.21
CA GLY A 200 25.94 17.45 -3.72
C GLY A 200 25.35 18.84 -3.50
N ALA A 201 25.27 19.25 -2.25
CA ALA A 201 25.09 20.64 -1.91
C ALA A 201 26.21 21.43 -2.60
N ALA A 202 25.90 22.13 -3.68
CA ALA A 202 26.78 23.08 -4.30
C ALA A 202 27.01 24.20 -3.29
N PRO A 203 28.28 24.58 -3.00
CA PRO A 203 28.55 25.71 -2.13
C PRO A 203 28.01 26.96 -2.80
N MET A 204 27.12 27.66 -2.13
CA MET A 204 26.70 29.00 -2.49
C MET A 204 27.95 29.91 -2.47
N HIS A 205 28.51 30.14 -3.63
CA HIS A 205 29.46 31.24 -3.80
C HIS A 205 28.74 32.55 -3.52
N GLN A 206 29.12 33.17 -2.40
CA GLN A 206 28.84 34.55 -2.09
C GLN A 206 29.49 35.42 -3.19
N ASN A 207 28.71 35.88 -4.15
CA ASN A 207 29.10 36.95 -5.04
C ASN A 207 28.57 38.26 -4.45
N ARG A 208 29.42 38.81 -3.56
CA ARG A 208 29.31 40.16 -3.03
C ARG A 208 29.99 41.06 -4.04
N ALA A 209 29.30 41.47 -5.08
CA ALA A 209 29.73 42.50 -5.98
C ALA A 209 29.04 43.82 -5.61
N GLU A 210 29.84 44.69 -5.14
CA GLU A 210 29.69 46.12 -4.88
C GLU A 210 28.83 46.81 -5.97
N PHE A 211 27.74 47.42 -5.57
CA PHE A 211 27.08 48.45 -6.37
C PHE A 211 27.48 49.79 -5.79
N SER A 212 28.55 50.34 -6.37
CA SER A 212 29.05 51.68 -6.14
C SER A 212 28.02 52.72 -6.61
N VAL A 213 27.71 53.58 -5.70
CA VAL A 213 26.96 54.81 -5.90
C VAL A 213 27.70 55.70 -6.87
N SER A 214 27.10 56.09 -7.97
CA SER A 214 27.46 57.28 -8.71
C SER A 214 26.25 58.21 -8.78
N GLN A 215 26.25 59.18 -7.90
CA GLN A 215 25.50 60.42 -8.08
C GLN A 215 26.19 61.24 -9.19
N SER A 216 25.41 61.72 -10.11
CA SER A 216 25.74 62.99 -10.81
C SER A 216 24.47 63.62 -11.35
N SER A 217 24.19 64.74 -10.75
CA SER A 217 23.45 65.92 -11.15
C SER A 217 23.39 66.19 -12.66
N ASN A 218 22.27 66.65 -13.17
CA ASN A 218 22.08 67.97 -13.88
C ASN A 218 20.60 68.13 -14.24
N ILE A 219 19.90 69.10 -13.69
CA ILE A 219 19.58 70.44 -14.11
C ILE A 219 19.27 70.53 -15.64
N ASN A 220 17.99 70.64 -15.99
CA ASN A 220 17.27 71.80 -16.54
C ASN A 220 15.79 71.49 -16.71
#